data_644532f30e7e945cd4e6e654b7f6377a
#
_entry.id   644532f30e7e945cd4e6e654b7f6377a
#
_cell.length_a   1.000
_cell.length_b   1.000
_cell.length_c   1.000
_cell.angle_alpha   90.00
_cell.angle_beta   90.00
_cell.angle_gamma   90.00
#
_symmetry.space_group_name_H-M   'P 1'
#
loop_
_entity.id
_entity.type
_entity.pdbx_description
1 polymer ?
#
loop_
_entity_poly.entity_id
_entity_poly.type
_entity_poly.pdbx_seq_one_letter_code
_entity_poly.pdbx_strand_id
1 'polypeptide(L)'
;MKLYQVLFGILLIFFSCGTPTATDQLQQLMEDYYEEKLQLYPLGATYQGDKRYNDYLPNSLSDEFMAKEKTFYTFVLNQLKSVDEESLSEEDLLSKKVLHWECDINLKRLEFPIHLLPLNQMWTLQLTIGQLAGGSSAQPFKTVEDYDNWLSRVDDYLVWLYTAEDRMKEGIEKDVVLPKSLIKKVVPQLASIALTDVEDHLFYSPIRQLPASISDEDKTRLTTAYQSMIVDKVKPAYLQLHDFMNGEYMEAGRLSSGFDAYTFGSDYYDYAIQLYTTTNMSADEIHELGLQEVARLRSEMEKVKKQVGFKGDLNAFFEHVRTLPQLVPFNNPQQVIDNFNAIHDKMKANVDRLFSLQPKTAFEVRRTEA
;
A
#
# COMPACT_ATOMS: atom_id res chain seq x y z
N MET A 1 -13.07 78.66 22.75
CA MET A 1 -13.63 77.36 22.34
C MET A 1 -13.05 77.04 20.96
N LYS A 2 -12.03 76.14 20.92
CA LYS A 2 -11.39 75.72 19.67
C LYS A 2 -11.84 74.33 19.35
N LEU A 3 -12.52 74.20 18.20
CA LEU A 3 -13.02 72.95 17.64
C LEU A 3 -11.86 72.24 16.94
N TYR A 4 -11.44 71.04 17.47
CA TYR A 4 -10.51 70.19 16.76
C TYR A 4 -11.29 69.21 15.88
N GLN A 5 -11.14 69.39 14.59
CA GLN A 5 -11.60 68.41 13.58
C GLN A 5 -10.56 67.28 13.52
N VAL A 6 -10.94 66.08 13.98
CA VAL A 6 -10.17 64.86 13.82
C VAL A 6 -10.57 64.27 12.42
N LEU A 7 -9.65 64.41 11.49
CA LEU A 7 -9.75 63.76 10.18
C LEU A 7 -9.44 62.26 10.36
N PHE A 8 -10.46 61.40 10.31
CA PHE A 8 -10.30 59.95 10.30
C PHE A 8 -9.97 59.50 8.86
N GLY A 9 -8.68 59.30 8.58
CA GLY A 9 -8.23 58.76 7.31
C GLY A 9 -8.59 57.26 7.24
N ILE A 10 -9.62 56.93 6.46
CA ILE A 10 -9.94 55.54 6.13
C ILE A 10 -8.88 55.05 5.12
N LEU A 11 -7.92 54.23 5.63
CA LEU A 11 -6.97 53.50 4.82
C LEU A 11 -7.74 52.34 4.18
N LEU A 12 -8.22 52.51 2.96
CA LEU A 12 -8.76 51.46 2.11
C LEU A 12 -7.57 50.54 1.71
N ILE A 13 -7.37 49.45 2.44
CA ILE A 13 -6.51 48.38 2.00
C ILE A 13 -7.27 47.63 0.91
N PHE A 14 -6.94 47.93 -0.35
CA PHE A 14 -7.35 47.13 -1.49
C PHE A 14 -6.62 45.79 -1.38
N PHE A 15 -7.28 44.76 -0.81
CA PHE A 15 -6.91 43.40 -1.13
C PHE A 15 -7.17 43.18 -2.59
N SER A 16 -6.13 43.24 -3.40
CA SER A 16 -6.17 42.79 -4.77
C SER A 16 -6.34 41.24 -4.72
N CYS A 17 -7.58 40.78 -4.74
CA CYS A 17 -7.91 39.43 -5.14
C CYS A 17 -7.66 39.34 -6.65
N GLY A 18 -6.40 39.12 -7.03
CA GLY A 18 -6.08 38.65 -8.38
C GLY A 18 -6.79 37.31 -8.60
N THR A 19 -7.30 37.06 -9.80
CA THR A 19 -7.73 35.69 -10.16
C THR A 19 -6.55 34.73 -9.99
N PRO A 20 -6.74 33.57 -9.30
CA PRO A 20 -5.66 32.61 -9.13
C PRO A 20 -5.03 32.23 -10.48
N THR A 21 -3.72 32.15 -10.53
CA THR A 21 -3.00 31.67 -11.73
C THR A 21 -3.30 30.20 -11.98
N ALA A 22 -3.02 29.70 -13.19
CA ALA A 22 -3.15 28.26 -13.48
C ALA A 22 -2.30 27.39 -12.54
N THR A 23 -1.09 27.86 -12.19
CA THR A 23 -0.21 27.23 -11.21
C THR A 23 -0.86 27.21 -9.82
N ASP A 24 -1.42 28.33 -9.33
CA ASP A 24 -2.10 28.38 -8.02
C ASP A 24 -3.31 27.42 -7.97
N GLN A 25 -4.09 27.37 -9.05
CA GLN A 25 -5.24 26.45 -9.17
C GLN A 25 -4.79 24.99 -9.14
N LEU A 26 -3.72 24.62 -9.85
CA LEU A 26 -3.19 23.27 -9.86
C LEU A 26 -2.62 22.87 -8.48
N GLN A 27 -1.86 23.76 -7.85
CA GLN A 27 -1.29 23.51 -6.52
C GLN A 27 -2.39 23.29 -5.48
N GLN A 28 -3.40 24.15 -5.44
CA GLN A 28 -4.54 23.97 -4.55
C GLN A 28 -5.27 22.65 -4.80
N LEU A 29 -5.50 22.31 -6.06
CA LEU A 29 -6.14 21.04 -6.42
C LEU A 29 -5.31 19.82 -5.99
N MET A 30 -3.98 19.88 -6.10
CA MET A 30 -3.09 18.82 -5.64
C MET A 30 -3.08 18.69 -4.10
N GLU A 31 -3.16 19.81 -3.38
CA GLU A 31 -3.28 19.80 -1.91
C GLU A 31 -4.63 19.21 -1.48
N ASP A 32 -5.72 19.65 -2.07
CA ASP A 32 -7.07 19.13 -1.80
C ASP A 32 -7.17 17.63 -2.14
N TYR A 33 -6.60 17.23 -3.27
CA TYR A 33 -6.49 15.82 -3.67
C TYR A 33 -5.73 14.99 -2.61
N TYR A 34 -4.59 15.49 -2.16
CA TYR A 34 -3.77 14.80 -1.15
C TYR A 34 -4.53 14.63 0.17
N GLU A 35 -5.15 15.69 0.68
CA GLU A 35 -5.91 15.64 1.94
C GLU A 35 -7.13 14.71 1.85
N GLU A 36 -7.91 14.76 0.77
CA GLU A 36 -9.05 13.86 0.58
C GLU A 36 -8.60 12.39 0.42
N LYS A 37 -7.47 12.17 -0.29
CA LYS A 37 -6.88 10.85 -0.46
C LYS A 37 -6.45 10.22 0.88
N LEU A 38 -5.93 11.01 1.82
CA LEU A 38 -5.59 10.52 3.16
C LEU A 38 -6.82 10.06 3.94
N GLN A 39 -7.98 10.69 3.73
CA GLN A 39 -9.24 10.28 4.36
C GLN A 39 -9.82 9.02 3.71
N LEU A 40 -9.72 8.90 2.40
CA LEU A 40 -10.15 7.69 1.68
C LEU A 40 -9.27 6.49 1.98
N TYR A 41 -7.97 6.71 2.17
CA TYR A 41 -6.97 5.66 2.36
C TYR A 41 -6.10 5.91 3.61
N PRO A 42 -6.70 5.84 4.81
CA PRO A 42 -6.03 6.23 6.05
C PRO A 42 -4.77 5.40 6.39
N LEU A 43 -4.64 4.18 5.87
CA LEU A 43 -3.39 3.42 6.01
C LEU A 43 -2.22 4.12 5.29
N GLY A 44 -2.48 4.82 4.17
CA GLY A 44 -1.50 5.66 3.50
C GLY A 44 -1.00 6.79 4.40
N ALA A 45 -1.90 7.44 5.15
CA ALA A 45 -1.55 8.44 6.16
C ALA A 45 -0.69 7.84 7.27
N THR A 46 -1.08 6.67 7.81
CA THR A 46 -0.32 5.95 8.83
C THR A 46 1.11 5.63 8.37
N TYR A 47 1.29 5.14 7.13
CA TYR A 47 2.63 4.84 6.56
C TYR A 47 3.49 6.08 6.36
N GLN A 48 2.88 7.25 6.17
CA GLN A 48 3.58 8.55 6.09
C GLN A 48 3.82 9.19 7.45
N GLY A 49 3.37 8.56 8.55
CA GLY A 49 3.50 9.07 9.91
C GLY A 49 2.45 10.11 10.30
N ASP A 50 1.44 10.33 9.47
CA ASP A 50 0.29 11.17 9.79
C ASP A 50 -0.70 10.38 10.65
N LYS A 51 -0.90 10.86 11.89
CA LYS A 51 -1.69 10.14 12.90
C LYS A 51 -3.17 10.48 12.90
N ARG A 52 -3.61 11.45 12.11
CA ARG A 52 -4.98 11.98 12.12
C ARG A 52 -6.06 10.94 11.90
N TYR A 53 -5.73 9.82 11.25
CA TYR A 53 -6.66 8.77 10.87
C TYR A 53 -6.27 7.38 11.40
N ASN A 54 -5.47 7.32 12.48
CA ASN A 54 -4.99 6.04 13.03
C ASN A 54 -6.08 5.20 13.71
N ASP A 55 -7.23 5.81 14.02
CA ASP A 55 -8.40 5.21 14.63
C ASP A 55 -9.45 4.71 13.63
N TYR A 56 -9.22 4.92 12.33
CA TYR A 56 -10.25 4.75 11.30
C TYR A 56 -9.79 3.85 10.16
N LEU A 57 -10.72 3.05 9.63
CA LEU A 57 -10.54 2.25 8.41
C LEU A 57 -11.87 2.14 7.64
N PRO A 58 -12.01 2.82 6.49
CA PRO A 58 -13.25 2.73 5.72
C PRO A 58 -13.45 1.34 5.14
N ASN A 59 -14.71 0.92 5.00
CA ASN A 59 -15.05 -0.30 4.31
C ASN A 59 -14.94 -0.13 2.79
N SER A 60 -13.73 -0.32 2.26
CA SER A 60 -13.41 -0.14 0.84
C SER A 60 -14.12 -1.11 -0.12
N LEU A 61 -14.84 -2.12 0.41
CA LEU A 61 -15.62 -3.06 -0.38
C LEU A 61 -17.12 -2.68 -0.45
N SER A 62 -17.56 -1.64 0.27
CA SER A 62 -18.95 -1.19 0.23
C SER A 62 -19.26 -0.41 -1.06
N ASP A 63 -20.51 -0.51 -1.53
CA ASP A 63 -20.97 0.26 -2.69
C ASP A 63 -20.89 1.77 -2.45
N GLU A 64 -21.11 2.19 -1.19
CA GLU A 64 -20.99 3.58 -0.77
C GLU A 64 -19.55 4.09 -0.95
N PHE A 65 -18.56 3.31 -0.51
CA PHE A 65 -17.16 3.70 -0.67
C PHE A 65 -16.75 3.76 -2.14
N MET A 66 -17.12 2.76 -2.95
CA MET A 66 -16.83 2.76 -4.39
C MET A 66 -17.49 3.95 -5.10
N ALA A 67 -18.70 4.33 -4.71
CA ALA A 67 -19.36 5.53 -5.23
C ALA A 67 -18.64 6.82 -4.81
N LYS A 68 -18.12 6.88 -3.57
CA LYS A 68 -17.31 8.00 -3.07
C LYS A 68 -16.00 8.10 -3.84
N GLU A 69 -15.28 7.01 -4.07
CA GLU A 69 -14.07 6.97 -4.91
C GLU A 69 -14.36 7.49 -6.33
N LYS A 70 -15.43 7.00 -6.96
CA LYS A 70 -15.81 7.43 -8.31
C LYS A 70 -16.08 8.92 -8.37
N THR A 71 -16.80 9.44 -7.39
CA THR A 71 -17.11 10.87 -7.28
C THR A 71 -15.84 11.69 -7.12
N PHE A 72 -14.95 11.27 -6.24
CA PHE A 72 -13.67 11.92 -5.96
C PHE A 72 -12.79 12.03 -7.22
N TYR A 73 -12.49 10.91 -7.87
CA TYR A 73 -11.63 10.93 -9.06
C TYR A 73 -12.27 11.67 -10.23
N THR A 74 -13.60 11.56 -10.41
CA THR A 74 -14.34 12.31 -11.43
C THR A 74 -14.26 13.81 -11.18
N PHE A 75 -14.41 14.24 -9.93
CA PHE A 75 -14.29 15.65 -9.54
C PHE A 75 -12.90 16.19 -9.89
N VAL A 76 -11.84 15.50 -9.48
CA VAL A 76 -10.46 15.92 -9.76
C VAL A 76 -10.19 16.04 -11.26
N LEU A 77 -10.59 15.04 -12.06
CA LEU A 77 -10.46 15.11 -13.52
C LEU A 77 -11.18 16.31 -14.14
N ASN A 78 -12.37 16.64 -13.63
CA ASN A 78 -13.10 17.79 -14.11
C ASN A 78 -12.42 19.13 -13.74
N GLN A 79 -11.84 19.22 -12.54
CA GLN A 79 -11.04 20.37 -12.14
C GLN A 79 -9.78 20.53 -13.00
N LEU A 80 -9.08 19.42 -13.28
CA LEU A 80 -7.88 19.44 -14.13
C LEU A 80 -8.15 19.96 -15.55
N LYS A 81 -9.36 19.73 -16.10
CA LYS A 81 -9.75 20.27 -17.42
C LYS A 81 -9.82 21.79 -17.44
N SER A 82 -10.09 22.44 -16.31
CA SER A 82 -10.21 23.88 -16.20
C SER A 82 -8.86 24.60 -16.04
N VAL A 83 -7.79 23.87 -15.74
CA VAL A 83 -6.43 24.42 -15.58
C VAL A 83 -5.81 24.64 -16.96
N ASP A 84 -5.47 25.90 -17.28
CA ASP A 84 -4.86 26.28 -18.55
C ASP A 84 -3.43 25.77 -18.68
N GLU A 85 -3.18 24.81 -19.59
CA GLU A 85 -1.88 24.16 -19.79
C GLU A 85 -0.82 25.09 -20.39
N GLU A 86 -1.22 26.10 -21.21
CA GLU A 86 -0.29 27.01 -21.88
C GLU A 86 0.42 27.92 -20.86
N SER A 87 -0.21 28.14 -19.71
CA SER A 87 0.29 29.00 -18.64
C SER A 87 1.12 28.24 -17.57
N LEU A 88 1.24 26.90 -17.68
CA LEU A 88 1.97 26.09 -16.72
C LEU A 88 3.45 25.99 -17.06
N SER A 89 4.30 25.85 -16.03
CA SER A 89 5.68 25.40 -16.18
C SER A 89 5.74 23.94 -16.68
N GLU A 90 6.88 23.51 -17.20
CA GLU A 90 7.09 22.09 -17.60
C GLU A 90 6.87 21.14 -16.41
N GLU A 91 7.29 21.52 -15.21
CA GLU A 91 7.13 20.73 -13.98
C GLU A 91 5.65 20.65 -13.56
N ASP A 92 4.93 21.78 -13.59
CA ASP A 92 3.50 21.79 -13.27
C ASP A 92 2.69 20.99 -14.31
N LEU A 93 3.04 21.13 -15.60
CA LEU A 93 2.39 20.35 -16.65
C LEU A 93 2.62 18.84 -16.47
N LEU A 94 3.82 18.44 -16.08
CA LEU A 94 4.11 17.05 -15.75
C LEU A 94 3.27 16.59 -14.55
N SER A 95 3.21 17.37 -13.48
CA SER A 95 2.41 17.09 -12.29
C SER A 95 0.92 16.94 -12.62
N LYS A 96 0.38 17.85 -13.46
CA LYS A 96 -1.00 17.75 -13.96
C LYS A 96 -1.24 16.45 -14.72
N LYS A 97 -0.32 16.04 -15.60
CA LYS A 97 -0.43 14.81 -16.38
C LYS A 97 -0.39 13.55 -15.50
N VAL A 98 0.48 13.55 -14.49
CA VAL A 98 0.56 12.43 -13.51
C VAL A 98 -0.74 12.34 -12.73
N LEU A 99 -1.26 13.42 -12.20
CA LEU A 99 -2.52 13.44 -11.46
C LEU A 99 -3.71 13.02 -12.34
N HIS A 100 -3.75 13.50 -13.59
CA HIS A 100 -4.77 13.08 -14.56
C HIS A 100 -4.72 11.55 -14.78
N TRP A 101 -3.53 11.02 -15.05
CA TRP A 101 -3.35 9.57 -15.26
C TRP A 101 -3.77 8.77 -14.03
N GLU A 102 -3.38 9.20 -12.83
CA GLU A 102 -3.74 8.51 -11.59
C GLU A 102 -5.27 8.46 -11.39
N CYS A 103 -5.97 9.57 -11.63
CA CYS A 103 -7.42 9.59 -11.52
C CYS A 103 -8.11 8.73 -12.60
N ASP A 104 -7.63 8.80 -13.85
CA ASP A 104 -8.18 8.02 -14.97
C ASP A 104 -8.03 6.51 -14.74
N ILE A 105 -6.83 6.06 -14.36
CA ILE A 105 -6.57 4.64 -14.14
C ILE A 105 -7.35 4.07 -12.94
N ASN A 106 -7.59 4.88 -11.90
CA ASN A 106 -8.42 4.46 -10.77
C ASN A 106 -9.91 4.41 -11.13
N LEU A 107 -10.41 5.31 -11.97
CA LEU A 107 -11.78 5.22 -12.49
C LEU A 107 -11.98 3.97 -13.35
N LYS A 108 -11.02 3.65 -14.22
CA LYS A 108 -11.05 2.40 -15.01
C LYS A 108 -11.09 1.16 -14.11
N ARG A 109 -10.34 1.16 -13.00
CA ARG A 109 -10.38 0.07 -12.02
C ARG A 109 -11.79 -0.22 -11.52
N LEU A 110 -12.58 0.82 -11.27
CA LEU A 110 -13.95 0.70 -10.75
C LEU A 110 -14.96 0.13 -11.75
N GLU A 111 -14.58 -0.02 -13.02
CA GLU A 111 -15.42 -0.67 -14.04
C GLU A 111 -15.39 -2.20 -13.94
N PHE A 112 -14.40 -2.75 -13.25
CA PHE A 112 -14.21 -4.20 -13.12
C PHE A 112 -14.70 -4.72 -11.77
N PRO A 113 -15.35 -5.90 -11.72
CA PRO A 113 -15.87 -6.49 -10.50
C PRO A 113 -14.79 -7.14 -9.62
N ILE A 114 -13.59 -6.55 -9.54
CA ILE A 114 -12.46 -7.08 -8.76
C ILE A 114 -12.70 -7.00 -7.24
N HIS A 115 -13.65 -6.19 -6.79
CA HIS A 115 -14.10 -6.16 -5.40
C HIS A 115 -14.74 -7.49 -4.95
N LEU A 116 -15.11 -8.37 -5.88
CA LEU A 116 -15.57 -9.75 -5.61
C LEU A 116 -14.41 -10.71 -5.31
N LEU A 117 -13.16 -10.28 -5.50
CA LEU A 117 -11.92 -11.03 -5.23
C LEU A 117 -11.07 -10.31 -4.15
N PRO A 118 -11.62 -10.02 -2.96
CA PRO A 118 -10.97 -9.12 -1.97
C PRO A 118 -9.75 -9.74 -1.30
N LEU A 119 -9.56 -11.05 -1.41
CA LEU A 119 -8.50 -11.78 -0.71
C LEU A 119 -7.52 -12.44 -1.67
N ASN A 120 -6.24 -12.39 -1.32
CA ASN A 120 -5.18 -13.23 -1.91
C ASN A 120 -4.10 -13.50 -0.87
N GLN A 121 -3.09 -14.31 -1.23
CA GLN A 121 -2.03 -14.73 -0.30
C GLN A 121 -0.86 -13.74 -0.18
N MET A 122 -0.89 -12.56 -0.86
CA MET A 122 0.31 -11.71 -0.99
C MET A 122 0.13 -10.26 -0.50
N TRP A 123 -0.95 -9.57 -0.90
CA TRP A 123 -1.08 -8.11 -0.67
C TRP A 123 -2.50 -7.65 -0.38
N THR A 124 -3.27 -8.37 0.34
CA THR A 124 -4.61 -7.93 0.67
C THR A 124 -4.68 -7.45 2.12
N LEU A 125 -5.76 -6.75 2.44
CA LEU A 125 -5.87 -5.99 3.69
C LEU A 125 -5.66 -6.85 4.94
N GLN A 126 -6.08 -8.14 4.93
CA GLN A 126 -5.87 -9.04 6.06
C GLN A 126 -4.37 -9.24 6.38
N LEU A 127 -3.49 -9.19 5.39
CA LEU A 127 -2.04 -9.28 5.61
C LEU A 127 -1.47 -7.96 6.09
N THR A 128 -1.93 -6.83 5.51
CA THR A 128 -1.54 -5.48 5.93
C THR A 128 -1.91 -5.22 7.39
N ILE A 129 -3.13 -5.55 7.79
CA ILE A 129 -3.59 -5.39 9.17
C ILE A 129 -2.80 -6.31 10.11
N GLY A 130 -2.47 -7.54 9.68
CA GLY A 130 -1.58 -8.42 10.43
C GLY A 130 -0.20 -7.80 10.68
N GLN A 131 0.43 -7.20 9.66
CA GLN A 131 1.70 -6.49 9.81
C GLN A 131 1.60 -5.30 10.79
N LEU A 132 0.54 -4.50 10.68
CA LEU A 132 0.33 -3.36 11.58
C LEU A 132 0.11 -3.82 13.02
N ALA A 133 -0.59 -4.94 13.22
CA ALA A 133 -0.85 -5.55 14.52
C ALA A 133 0.43 -6.00 15.24
N GLY A 134 1.50 -6.33 14.51
CA GLY A 134 2.77 -6.78 15.07
C GLY A 134 3.48 -5.76 15.99
N GLY A 135 3.14 -4.48 15.90
CA GLY A 135 3.60 -3.42 16.80
C GLY A 135 4.94 -2.79 16.43
N SER A 136 5.63 -3.28 15.41
CA SER A 136 6.92 -2.77 14.94
C SER A 136 6.85 -2.15 13.53
N SER A 137 5.67 -2.09 12.94
CA SER A 137 5.39 -1.46 11.63
C SER A 137 5.01 0.03 11.77
N ALA A 138 4.26 0.56 10.80
CA ALA A 138 3.88 1.98 10.74
C ALA A 138 2.83 2.38 11.79
N GLN A 139 2.00 1.44 12.27
CA GLN A 139 1.03 1.73 13.34
C GLN A 139 1.77 2.03 14.65
N PRO A 140 1.60 3.21 15.26
CA PRO A 140 2.26 3.54 16.51
C PRO A 140 1.58 2.83 17.70
N PHE A 141 2.41 2.48 18.73
CA PHE A 141 1.98 1.91 20.01
C PHE A 141 2.84 2.53 21.13
N LYS A 142 2.80 3.86 21.28
CA LYS A 142 3.63 4.61 22.22
C LYS A 142 2.83 5.27 23.33
N THR A 143 1.59 5.61 23.08
CA THR A 143 0.69 6.30 24.01
C THR A 143 -0.59 5.49 24.19
N VAL A 144 -1.33 5.75 25.27
CA VAL A 144 -2.65 5.14 25.51
C VAL A 144 -3.58 5.37 24.31
N GLU A 145 -3.58 6.57 23.75
CA GLU A 145 -4.35 6.92 22.56
C GLU A 145 -3.99 6.06 21.34
N ASP A 146 -2.70 5.76 21.10
CA ASP A 146 -2.29 4.89 20.00
C ASP A 146 -2.92 3.47 20.13
N TYR A 147 -3.00 2.95 21.36
CA TYR A 147 -3.63 1.65 21.63
C TYR A 147 -5.15 1.69 21.45
N ASP A 148 -5.81 2.75 21.92
CA ASP A 148 -7.25 2.92 21.76
C ASP A 148 -7.63 3.13 20.28
N ASN A 149 -6.85 3.91 19.54
CA ASN A 149 -7.00 4.08 18.09
C ASN A 149 -6.90 2.74 17.34
N TRP A 150 -5.97 1.87 17.74
CA TRP A 150 -5.86 0.55 17.13
C TRP A 150 -7.09 -0.33 17.40
N LEU A 151 -7.65 -0.31 18.61
CA LEU A 151 -8.89 -1.03 18.91
C LEU A 151 -10.05 -0.57 18.02
N SER A 152 -10.21 0.75 17.84
CA SER A 152 -11.22 1.32 16.93
C SER A 152 -10.99 0.87 15.49
N ARG A 153 -9.74 0.98 14.99
CA ARG A 153 -9.39 0.54 13.63
C ARG A 153 -9.64 -0.95 13.39
N VAL A 154 -9.41 -1.80 14.40
CA VAL A 154 -9.72 -3.23 14.31
C VAL A 154 -11.22 -3.47 14.21
N ASP A 155 -12.05 -2.71 14.93
CA ASP A 155 -13.51 -2.83 14.80
C ASP A 155 -13.97 -2.49 13.38
N ASP A 156 -13.45 -1.43 12.77
CA ASP A 156 -13.71 -1.08 11.37
C ASP A 156 -13.19 -2.16 10.40
N TYR A 157 -12.00 -2.71 10.67
CA TYR A 157 -11.44 -3.80 9.87
C TYR A 157 -12.33 -5.05 9.89
N LEU A 158 -12.94 -5.39 11.01
CA LEU A 158 -13.84 -6.53 11.09
C LEU A 158 -15.09 -6.32 10.22
N VAL A 159 -15.60 -5.09 10.12
CA VAL A 159 -16.68 -4.75 9.17
C VAL A 159 -16.23 -5.04 7.74
N TRP A 160 -15.00 -4.63 7.37
CA TRP A 160 -14.43 -4.94 6.06
C TRP A 160 -14.31 -6.46 5.84
N LEU A 161 -13.89 -7.22 6.86
CA LEU A 161 -13.68 -8.67 6.77
C LEU A 161 -15.00 -9.42 6.51
N TYR A 162 -16.07 -9.04 7.17
CA TYR A 162 -17.41 -9.58 6.91
C TYR A 162 -17.91 -9.19 5.52
N THR A 163 -17.69 -7.95 5.10
CA THR A 163 -18.06 -7.52 3.75
C THR A 163 -17.24 -8.29 2.69
N ALA A 164 -15.96 -8.62 2.96
CA ALA A 164 -15.16 -9.44 2.07
C ALA A 164 -15.78 -10.82 1.83
N GLU A 165 -16.27 -11.48 2.90
CA GLU A 165 -17.00 -12.75 2.78
C GLU A 165 -18.27 -12.58 1.94
N ASP A 166 -19.07 -11.54 2.18
CA ASP A 166 -20.32 -11.29 1.43
C ASP A 166 -20.03 -11.01 -0.05
N ARG A 167 -18.98 -10.24 -0.38
CA ARG A 167 -18.52 -10.01 -1.76
C ARG A 167 -18.04 -11.29 -2.44
N MET A 168 -17.40 -12.18 -1.70
CA MET A 168 -16.98 -13.47 -2.23
C MET A 168 -18.17 -14.41 -2.49
N LYS A 169 -19.23 -14.37 -1.66
CA LYS A 169 -20.51 -15.06 -1.92
C LYS A 169 -21.17 -14.52 -3.18
N GLU A 170 -21.26 -13.20 -3.34
CA GLU A 170 -21.70 -12.56 -4.58
C GLU A 170 -20.83 -13.01 -5.77
N GLY A 171 -19.52 -13.18 -5.56
CA GLY A 171 -18.57 -13.70 -6.54
C GLY A 171 -18.89 -15.14 -6.98
N ILE A 172 -19.33 -16.01 -6.05
CA ILE A 172 -19.79 -17.37 -6.40
C ILE A 172 -21.01 -17.28 -7.33
N GLU A 173 -21.98 -16.43 -7.02
CA GLU A 173 -23.20 -16.26 -7.83
C GLU A 173 -22.91 -15.73 -9.24
N LYS A 174 -21.83 -14.93 -9.39
CA LYS A 174 -21.42 -14.29 -10.64
C LYS A 174 -20.28 -15.02 -11.38
N ASP A 175 -19.87 -16.19 -10.90
CA ASP A 175 -18.72 -16.95 -11.42
C ASP A 175 -17.39 -16.14 -11.43
N VAL A 176 -17.24 -15.28 -10.43
CA VAL A 176 -16.02 -14.49 -10.19
C VAL A 176 -15.34 -14.98 -8.90
N VAL A 177 -14.60 -16.08 -9.02
CA VAL A 177 -14.00 -16.79 -7.88
C VAL A 177 -12.50 -17.02 -8.09
N LEU A 178 -11.75 -17.12 -6.99
CA LEU A 178 -10.32 -17.40 -7.02
C LEU A 178 -10.02 -18.82 -7.57
N PRO A 179 -8.84 -19.02 -8.17
CA PRO A 179 -8.33 -20.37 -8.42
C PRO A 179 -8.15 -21.16 -7.12
N LYS A 180 -8.48 -22.46 -7.13
CA LYS A 180 -8.27 -23.37 -5.99
C LYS A 180 -6.83 -23.36 -5.49
N SER A 181 -5.86 -23.15 -6.37
CA SER A 181 -4.44 -23.05 -6.01
C SER A 181 -4.13 -21.86 -5.12
N LEU A 182 -4.86 -20.73 -5.25
CA LEU A 182 -4.73 -19.55 -4.39
C LEU A 182 -5.50 -19.73 -3.09
N ILE A 183 -6.72 -20.27 -3.14
CA ILE A 183 -7.53 -20.55 -1.94
C ILE A 183 -6.74 -21.43 -0.96
N LYS A 184 -6.09 -22.50 -1.44
CA LYS A 184 -5.22 -23.37 -0.63
C LYS A 184 -4.07 -22.65 0.05
N LYS A 185 -3.66 -21.49 -0.42
CA LYS A 185 -2.60 -20.66 0.18
C LYS A 185 -3.16 -19.67 1.20
N VAL A 186 -4.38 -19.18 1.00
CA VAL A 186 -5.04 -18.23 1.91
C VAL A 186 -5.55 -18.93 3.17
N VAL A 187 -6.18 -20.11 3.03
CA VAL A 187 -6.79 -20.86 4.14
C VAL A 187 -5.84 -21.05 5.35
N PRO A 188 -4.58 -21.51 5.20
CA PRO A 188 -3.69 -21.64 6.35
C PRO A 188 -3.28 -20.31 6.97
N GLN A 189 -3.27 -19.20 6.23
CA GLN A 189 -3.01 -17.87 6.79
C GLN A 189 -4.15 -17.44 7.72
N LEU A 190 -5.41 -17.68 7.33
CA LEU A 190 -6.58 -17.41 8.17
C LEU A 190 -6.58 -18.30 9.41
N ALA A 191 -6.27 -19.59 9.25
CA ALA A 191 -6.17 -20.53 10.37
C ALA A 191 -5.11 -20.09 11.40
N SER A 192 -3.97 -19.58 10.94
CA SER A 192 -2.91 -19.07 11.81
C SER A 192 -3.40 -17.97 12.75
N ILE A 193 -4.24 -17.07 12.27
CA ILE A 193 -4.83 -16.01 13.13
C ILE A 193 -5.97 -16.56 13.98
N ALA A 194 -6.86 -17.37 13.42
CA ALA A 194 -8.03 -17.89 14.13
C ALA A 194 -7.69 -18.82 15.32
N LEU A 195 -6.63 -19.61 15.20
CA LEU A 195 -6.35 -20.73 16.14
C LEU A 195 -5.22 -20.43 17.13
N THR A 196 -4.40 -19.41 16.91
CA THR A 196 -3.28 -19.07 17.80
C THR A 196 -3.79 -18.63 19.18
N ASP A 197 -3.14 -19.07 20.25
CA ASP A 197 -3.45 -18.68 21.62
C ASP A 197 -3.20 -17.17 21.83
N VAL A 198 -3.93 -16.56 22.78
CA VAL A 198 -3.96 -15.10 22.95
C VAL A 198 -2.57 -14.53 23.21
N GLU A 199 -1.80 -15.18 24.09
CA GLU A 199 -0.45 -14.72 24.48
C GLU A 199 0.53 -14.73 23.32
N ASP A 200 0.37 -15.64 22.36
CA ASP A 200 1.20 -15.76 21.16
C ASP A 200 0.60 -15.05 19.95
N HIS A 201 -0.62 -14.55 20.08
CA HIS A 201 -1.35 -13.95 18.99
C HIS A 201 -0.68 -12.67 18.47
N LEU A 202 -0.67 -12.51 17.14
CA LEU A 202 -0.03 -11.36 16.49
C LEU A 202 -0.62 -10.02 16.98
N PHE A 203 -1.93 -9.92 17.12
CA PHE A 203 -2.62 -8.73 17.64
C PHE A 203 -2.35 -8.45 19.13
N TYR A 204 -1.77 -9.40 19.87
CA TYR A 204 -1.36 -9.19 21.25
C TYR A 204 0.09 -8.67 21.39
N SER A 205 0.85 -8.66 20.30
CA SER A 205 2.25 -8.23 20.30
C SER A 205 2.50 -6.86 20.92
N PRO A 206 1.66 -5.81 20.67
CA PRO A 206 1.84 -4.51 21.32
C PRO A 206 1.69 -4.56 22.84
N ILE A 207 0.83 -5.44 23.36
CA ILE A 207 0.61 -5.61 24.81
C ILE A 207 1.84 -6.22 25.49
N ARG A 208 2.54 -7.13 24.82
CA ARG A 208 3.81 -7.69 25.35
C ARG A 208 4.91 -6.63 25.49
N GLN A 209 4.78 -5.51 24.82
CA GLN A 209 5.78 -4.44 24.78
C GLN A 209 5.22 -3.08 25.24
N LEU A 210 4.24 -3.09 26.17
CA LEU A 210 3.66 -1.86 26.70
C LEU A 210 4.74 -0.91 27.24
N PRO A 211 4.77 0.36 26.81
CA PRO A 211 5.74 1.34 27.29
C PRO A 211 5.69 1.53 28.81
N ALA A 212 6.86 1.71 29.43
CA ALA A 212 6.94 1.99 30.87
C ALA A 212 6.26 3.29 31.29
N SER A 213 6.05 4.23 30.34
CA SER A 213 5.36 5.51 30.56
C SER A 213 3.84 5.38 30.76
N ILE A 214 3.24 4.24 30.39
CA ILE A 214 1.80 4.00 30.58
C ILE A 214 1.54 3.60 32.03
N SER A 215 0.48 4.17 32.65
CA SER A 215 0.09 3.86 34.02
C SER A 215 -0.28 2.38 34.21
N ASP A 216 -0.14 1.83 35.40
CA ASP A 216 -0.50 0.45 35.69
C ASP A 216 -2.03 0.20 35.54
N GLU A 217 -2.83 1.23 35.78
CA GLU A 217 -4.28 1.20 35.55
C GLU A 217 -4.57 1.04 34.05
N ASP A 218 -3.95 1.86 33.19
CA ASP A 218 -4.11 1.78 31.75
C ASP A 218 -3.52 0.48 31.19
N LYS A 219 -2.37 0.00 31.69
CA LYS A 219 -1.84 -1.30 31.28
C LYS A 219 -2.83 -2.43 31.53
N THR A 220 -3.49 -2.43 32.71
CA THR A 220 -4.49 -3.43 33.05
C THR A 220 -5.69 -3.34 32.12
N ARG A 221 -6.21 -2.11 31.91
CA ARG A 221 -7.33 -1.84 31.01
C ARG A 221 -7.05 -2.27 29.58
N LEU A 222 -5.91 -1.86 29.03
CA LEU A 222 -5.49 -2.18 27.66
C LEU A 222 -5.29 -3.70 27.48
N THR A 223 -4.64 -4.35 28.44
CA THR A 223 -4.44 -5.80 28.43
C THR A 223 -5.80 -6.53 28.32
N THR A 224 -6.76 -6.15 29.18
CA THR A 224 -8.11 -6.74 29.14
C THR A 224 -8.82 -6.45 27.82
N ALA A 225 -8.75 -5.20 27.33
CA ALA A 225 -9.40 -4.81 26.08
C ALA A 225 -8.85 -5.58 24.87
N TYR A 226 -7.52 -5.77 24.80
CA TYR A 226 -6.89 -6.52 23.71
C TYR A 226 -7.19 -8.03 23.79
N GLN A 227 -7.21 -8.62 24.98
CA GLN A 227 -7.65 -10.01 25.15
C GLN A 227 -9.07 -10.20 24.66
N SER A 228 -9.99 -9.31 25.08
CA SER A 228 -11.40 -9.35 24.64
C SER A 228 -11.52 -9.13 23.12
N MET A 229 -10.83 -8.15 22.55
CA MET A 229 -10.80 -7.91 21.11
C MET A 229 -10.36 -9.17 20.34
N ILE A 230 -9.31 -9.86 20.80
CA ILE A 230 -8.81 -11.08 20.15
C ILE A 230 -9.81 -12.23 20.30
N VAL A 231 -10.26 -12.52 21.53
CA VAL A 231 -11.09 -13.71 21.84
C VAL A 231 -12.50 -13.56 21.30
N ASP A 232 -13.11 -12.38 21.50
CA ASP A 232 -14.54 -12.19 21.26
C ASP A 232 -14.83 -11.69 19.84
N LYS A 233 -13.82 -11.13 19.14
CA LYS A 233 -14.02 -10.50 17.83
C LYS A 233 -13.11 -11.06 16.75
N VAL A 234 -11.78 -10.94 16.88
CA VAL A 234 -10.82 -11.28 15.81
C VAL A 234 -10.83 -12.77 15.51
N LYS A 235 -10.64 -13.63 16.52
CA LYS A 235 -10.60 -15.09 16.32
C LYS A 235 -11.90 -15.64 15.72
N PRO A 236 -13.09 -15.27 16.21
CA PRO A 236 -14.36 -15.72 15.60
C PRO A 236 -14.52 -15.26 14.15
N ALA A 237 -14.18 -14.01 13.82
CA ALA A 237 -14.30 -13.50 12.46
C ALA A 237 -13.35 -14.21 11.47
N TYR A 238 -12.11 -14.45 11.89
CA TYR A 238 -11.15 -15.20 11.06
C TYR A 238 -11.52 -16.69 10.95
N LEU A 239 -12.09 -17.29 11.99
CA LEU A 239 -12.58 -18.67 11.93
C LEU A 239 -13.76 -18.80 10.97
N GLN A 240 -14.71 -17.88 11.02
CA GLN A 240 -15.84 -17.83 10.08
C GLN A 240 -15.34 -17.74 8.64
N LEU A 241 -14.44 -16.79 8.34
CA LEU A 241 -13.89 -16.63 7.01
C LEU A 241 -13.05 -17.84 6.58
N HIS A 242 -12.28 -18.45 7.50
CA HIS A 242 -11.54 -19.69 7.25
C HIS A 242 -12.48 -20.82 6.83
N ASP A 243 -13.56 -21.06 7.59
CA ASP A 243 -14.49 -22.15 7.32
C ASP A 243 -15.23 -21.95 6.00
N PHE A 244 -15.65 -20.71 5.69
CA PHE A 244 -16.22 -20.35 4.41
C PHE A 244 -15.19 -20.60 3.26
N MET A 245 -13.97 -20.11 3.40
CA MET A 245 -12.92 -20.27 2.38
C MET A 245 -12.52 -21.73 2.15
N ASN A 246 -12.47 -22.52 3.23
CA ASN A 246 -12.09 -23.94 3.16
C ASN A 246 -13.26 -24.86 2.74
N GLY A 247 -14.47 -24.41 2.87
CA GLY A 247 -15.71 -25.11 2.48
C GLY A 247 -16.26 -24.62 1.15
N GLU A 248 -17.35 -23.85 1.22
CA GLU A 248 -18.15 -23.39 0.09
C GLU A 248 -17.32 -22.70 -0.99
N TYR A 249 -16.43 -21.78 -0.62
CA TYR A 249 -15.61 -21.05 -1.59
C TYR A 249 -14.56 -21.94 -2.26
N MET A 250 -13.99 -22.91 -1.53
CA MET A 250 -13.09 -23.92 -2.12
C MET A 250 -13.81 -24.78 -3.16
N GLU A 251 -15.06 -25.16 -2.89
CA GLU A 251 -15.86 -25.95 -3.84
C GLU A 251 -16.13 -25.17 -5.13
N ALA A 252 -16.52 -23.89 -4.99
CA ALA A 252 -16.77 -22.97 -6.10
C ALA A 252 -15.50 -22.55 -6.84
N GLY A 253 -14.32 -22.65 -6.21
CA GLY A 253 -13.04 -22.22 -6.78
C GLY A 253 -12.74 -22.85 -8.12
N ARG A 254 -12.25 -22.05 -9.07
CA ARG A 254 -11.92 -22.50 -10.42
C ARG A 254 -10.61 -23.29 -10.48
N LEU A 255 -10.45 -24.12 -11.52
CA LEU A 255 -9.24 -24.93 -11.76
C LEU A 255 -8.20 -24.17 -12.61
N SER A 256 -8.64 -23.28 -13.49
CA SER A 256 -7.78 -22.43 -14.31
C SER A 256 -7.09 -21.35 -13.47
N SER A 257 -5.96 -20.82 -13.91
CA SER A 257 -5.20 -19.78 -13.21
C SER A 257 -5.22 -18.41 -13.91
N GLY A 258 -5.51 -18.36 -15.22
CA GLY A 258 -5.49 -17.12 -16.01
C GLY A 258 -6.69 -16.21 -15.75
N PHE A 259 -6.55 -14.91 -16.02
CA PHE A 259 -7.65 -13.95 -15.98
C PHE A 259 -8.65 -14.16 -17.14
N ASP A 260 -8.22 -14.76 -18.24
CA ASP A 260 -9.05 -15.15 -19.40
C ASP A 260 -10.23 -16.05 -19.04
N ALA A 261 -10.20 -16.65 -17.85
CA ALA A 261 -11.34 -17.42 -17.34
C ALA A 261 -12.55 -16.55 -16.92
N TYR A 262 -12.37 -15.26 -16.68
CA TYR A 262 -13.46 -14.34 -16.39
C TYR A 262 -13.99 -13.69 -17.66
N THR A 263 -15.29 -13.35 -17.71
CA THR A 263 -15.90 -12.67 -18.86
C THR A 263 -15.29 -11.30 -19.15
N PHE A 264 -14.80 -10.62 -18.10
CA PHE A 264 -14.09 -9.33 -18.19
C PHE A 264 -12.56 -9.50 -18.22
N GLY A 265 -12.05 -10.72 -18.26
CA GLY A 265 -10.64 -11.01 -17.96
C GLY A 265 -9.65 -10.43 -18.96
N SER A 266 -9.97 -10.41 -20.25
CA SER A 266 -9.15 -9.79 -21.29
C SER A 266 -9.02 -8.29 -21.08
N ASP A 267 -10.15 -7.61 -20.90
CA ASP A 267 -10.18 -6.15 -20.71
C ASP A 267 -9.48 -5.74 -19.40
N TYR A 268 -9.66 -6.55 -18.34
CA TYR A 268 -8.93 -6.34 -17.09
C TYR A 268 -7.42 -6.56 -17.25
N TYR A 269 -7.00 -7.54 -18.06
CA TYR A 269 -5.58 -7.76 -18.31
C TYR A 269 -4.94 -6.59 -19.04
N ASP A 270 -5.62 -6.03 -20.05
CA ASP A 270 -5.18 -4.82 -20.74
C ASP A 270 -5.14 -3.60 -19.83
N TYR A 271 -6.14 -3.44 -18.95
CA TYR A 271 -6.10 -2.46 -17.86
C TYR A 271 -4.88 -2.65 -16.94
N ALA A 272 -4.61 -3.89 -16.53
CA ALA A 272 -3.48 -4.20 -15.65
C ALA A 272 -2.13 -3.91 -16.33
N ILE A 273 -1.99 -4.15 -17.64
CA ILE A 273 -0.83 -3.73 -18.42
C ILE A 273 -0.65 -2.21 -18.32
N GLN A 274 -1.69 -1.43 -18.58
CA GLN A 274 -1.63 0.03 -18.46
C GLN A 274 -1.24 0.47 -17.05
N LEU A 275 -1.86 -0.12 -16.03
CA LEU A 275 -1.59 0.18 -14.61
C LEU A 275 -0.12 -0.04 -14.24
N TYR A 276 0.46 -1.18 -14.60
CA TYR A 276 1.80 -1.58 -14.15
C TYR A 276 2.93 -1.10 -15.05
N THR A 277 2.66 -0.86 -16.33
CA THR A 277 3.70 -0.44 -17.29
C THR A 277 3.60 1.02 -17.68
N THR A 278 2.45 1.67 -17.46
CA THR A 278 2.13 3.02 -17.97
C THR A 278 2.22 3.14 -19.50
N THR A 279 2.16 2.01 -20.21
CA THR A 279 2.24 1.94 -21.68
C THR A 279 0.96 1.39 -22.29
N ASN A 280 0.85 1.51 -23.62
CA ASN A 280 -0.23 0.91 -24.41
C ASN A 280 0.24 -0.36 -25.14
N MET A 281 1.29 -1.02 -24.66
CA MET A 281 1.76 -2.28 -25.26
C MET A 281 0.71 -3.39 -25.06
N SER A 282 0.55 -4.22 -26.05
CA SER A 282 -0.24 -5.43 -25.92
C SER A 282 0.48 -6.53 -25.13
N ALA A 283 -0.26 -7.51 -24.63
CA ALA A 283 0.29 -8.68 -23.96
C ALA A 283 1.33 -9.42 -24.84
N ASP A 284 1.04 -9.57 -26.14
CA ASP A 284 1.93 -10.25 -27.09
C ASP A 284 3.24 -9.46 -27.30
N GLU A 285 3.18 -8.13 -27.44
CA GLU A 285 4.38 -7.29 -27.55
C GLU A 285 5.25 -7.39 -26.31
N ILE A 286 4.65 -7.41 -25.12
CA ILE A 286 5.40 -7.57 -23.85
C ILE A 286 6.02 -8.97 -23.76
N HIS A 287 5.30 -10.00 -24.19
CA HIS A 287 5.81 -11.38 -24.22
C HIS A 287 7.02 -11.50 -25.15
N GLU A 288 6.92 -10.99 -26.38
CA GLU A 288 8.02 -10.99 -27.35
C GLU A 288 9.22 -10.19 -26.83
N LEU A 289 9.01 -9.03 -26.23
CA LEU A 289 10.08 -8.26 -25.55
C LEU A 289 10.73 -9.11 -24.46
N GLY A 290 9.95 -9.83 -23.66
CA GLY A 290 10.45 -10.73 -22.62
C GLY A 290 11.35 -11.85 -23.19
N LEU A 291 10.96 -12.48 -24.29
CA LEU A 291 11.77 -13.50 -24.98
C LEU A 291 13.11 -12.93 -25.49
N GLN A 292 13.07 -11.74 -26.09
CA GLN A 292 14.28 -11.04 -26.55
C GLN A 292 15.22 -10.70 -25.40
N GLU A 293 14.69 -10.19 -24.29
CA GLU A 293 15.48 -9.85 -23.09
C GLU A 293 16.10 -11.09 -22.43
N VAL A 294 15.36 -12.20 -22.34
CA VAL A 294 15.91 -13.48 -21.84
C VAL A 294 17.08 -13.94 -22.72
N ALA A 295 16.94 -13.85 -24.04
CA ALA A 295 18.02 -14.21 -24.97
C ALA A 295 19.23 -13.29 -24.81
N ARG A 296 19.00 -11.97 -24.71
CA ARG A 296 20.06 -10.95 -24.46
C ARG A 296 20.79 -11.22 -23.16
N LEU A 297 20.06 -11.38 -22.05
CA LEU A 297 20.63 -11.65 -20.72
C LEU A 297 21.46 -12.94 -20.72
N ARG A 298 20.95 -14.01 -21.35
CA ARG A 298 21.71 -15.27 -21.49
C ARG A 298 23.02 -15.06 -22.21
N SER A 299 23.01 -14.28 -23.30
CA SER A 299 24.23 -13.92 -24.03
C SER A 299 25.22 -13.14 -23.17
N GLU A 300 24.76 -12.17 -22.38
CA GLU A 300 25.62 -11.41 -21.47
C GLU A 300 26.21 -12.30 -20.37
N MET A 301 25.42 -13.22 -19.79
CA MET A 301 25.90 -14.21 -18.81
C MET A 301 27.01 -15.09 -19.39
N GLU A 302 26.88 -15.54 -20.65
CA GLU A 302 27.92 -16.29 -21.36
C GLU A 302 29.20 -15.45 -21.53
N LYS A 303 29.10 -14.14 -21.82
CA LYS A 303 30.25 -13.24 -21.89
C LYS A 303 30.96 -13.12 -20.55
N VAL A 304 30.19 -12.90 -19.46
CA VAL A 304 30.76 -12.82 -18.11
C VAL A 304 31.46 -14.12 -17.73
N LYS A 305 30.80 -15.28 -17.96
CA LYS A 305 31.40 -16.59 -17.73
C LYS A 305 32.79 -16.75 -18.45
N LYS A 306 32.86 -16.31 -19.71
CA LYS A 306 34.13 -16.32 -20.47
C LYS A 306 35.17 -15.35 -19.90
N GLN A 307 34.73 -14.14 -19.47
CA GLN A 307 35.63 -13.14 -18.88
C GLN A 307 36.29 -13.62 -17.60
N VAL A 308 35.58 -14.36 -16.75
CA VAL A 308 36.11 -14.95 -15.51
C VAL A 308 36.85 -16.28 -15.75
N GLY A 309 36.92 -16.76 -16.98
CA GLY A 309 37.65 -17.97 -17.36
C GLY A 309 37.01 -19.28 -16.93
N PHE A 310 35.72 -19.29 -16.57
CA PHE A 310 35.02 -20.52 -16.16
C PHE A 310 34.77 -21.44 -17.34
N LYS A 311 35.15 -22.73 -17.16
CA LYS A 311 34.96 -23.78 -18.18
C LYS A 311 33.77 -24.66 -17.77
N GLY A 312 32.72 -24.66 -18.58
CA GLY A 312 31.46 -25.39 -18.32
C GLY A 312 30.29 -24.64 -18.93
N ASP A 313 29.08 -25.17 -18.76
CA ASP A 313 27.85 -24.48 -19.15
C ASP A 313 27.43 -23.43 -18.13
N LEU A 314 26.35 -22.69 -18.42
CA LEU A 314 25.86 -21.64 -17.51
C LEU A 314 25.34 -22.21 -16.19
N ASN A 315 24.72 -23.41 -16.20
CA ASN A 315 24.19 -23.98 -14.98
C ASN A 315 25.34 -24.35 -14.02
N ALA A 316 26.38 -24.99 -14.54
CA ALA A 316 27.60 -25.27 -13.78
C ALA A 316 28.27 -23.97 -13.28
N PHE A 317 28.24 -22.89 -14.06
CA PHE A 317 28.73 -21.57 -13.65
C PHE A 317 27.92 -21.00 -12.49
N PHE A 318 26.61 -21.07 -12.55
CA PHE A 318 25.72 -20.59 -11.47
C PHE A 318 25.95 -21.38 -10.17
N GLU A 319 26.07 -22.69 -10.24
CA GLU A 319 26.39 -23.50 -9.06
C GLU A 319 27.77 -23.14 -8.48
N HIS A 320 28.78 -22.95 -9.35
CA HIS A 320 30.08 -22.47 -8.90
C HIS A 320 29.99 -21.11 -8.19
N VAL A 321 29.28 -20.13 -8.78
CA VAL A 321 29.11 -18.80 -8.19
C VAL A 321 28.46 -18.86 -6.82
N ARG A 322 27.46 -19.73 -6.63
CA ARG A 322 26.79 -19.92 -5.32
C ARG A 322 27.73 -20.44 -4.23
N THR A 323 28.82 -21.12 -4.59
CA THR A 323 29.76 -21.69 -3.63
C THR A 323 30.92 -20.74 -3.31
N LEU A 324 31.01 -19.58 -3.96
CA LEU A 324 32.10 -18.63 -3.75
C LEU A 324 31.96 -17.92 -2.40
N PRO A 325 32.90 -18.08 -1.46
CA PRO A 325 32.80 -17.48 -0.12
C PRO A 325 32.67 -15.96 -0.13
N GLN A 326 33.28 -15.29 -1.12
CA GLN A 326 33.21 -13.83 -1.25
C GLN A 326 31.81 -13.32 -1.61
N LEU A 327 30.93 -14.18 -2.11
CA LEU A 327 29.54 -13.81 -2.45
C LEU A 327 28.55 -14.13 -1.30
N VAL A 328 29.01 -14.84 -0.27
CA VAL A 328 28.26 -15.11 0.95
C VAL A 328 29.11 -14.71 2.17
N PRO A 329 29.48 -13.42 2.30
CA PRO A 329 30.46 -12.99 3.29
C PRO A 329 29.90 -12.88 4.72
N PHE A 330 28.60 -13.08 4.92
CA PHE A 330 27.94 -12.86 6.20
C PHE A 330 27.68 -14.15 6.97
N ASN A 331 28.04 -14.14 8.27
CA ASN A 331 27.87 -15.28 9.17
C ASN A 331 26.75 -15.06 10.20
N ASN A 332 26.25 -13.83 10.29
CA ASN A 332 25.13 -13.48 11.20
C ASN A 332 24.36 -12.26 10.64
N PRO A 333 23.11 -12.07 11.08
CA PRO A 333 22.28 -10.96 10.61
C PRO A 333 22.83 -9.57 10.89
N GLN A 334 23.61 -9.38 11.96
CA GLN A 334 24.16 -8.07 12.28
C GLN A 334 25.17 -7.61 11.22
N GLN A 335 26.00 -8.51 10.70
CA GLN A 335 26.94 -8.19 9.62
C GLN A 335 26.23 -7.69 8.34
N VAL A 336 25.02 -8.17 8.06
CA VAL A 336 24.21 -7.67 6.95
C VAL A 336 23.80 -6.22 7.19
N ILE A 337 23.29 -5.92 8.41
CA ILE A 337 22.92 -4.55 8.81
C ILE A 337 24.13 -3.61 8.73
N ASP A 338 25.27 -4.02 9.27
CA ASP A 338 26.50 -3.24 9.29
C ASP A 338 26.99 -2.93 7.86
N ASN A 339 26.88 -3.91 6.95
CA ASN A 339 27.23 -3.73 5.54
C ASN A 339 26.28 -2.74 4.84
N PHE A 340 24.97 -2.82 5.08
CA PHE A 340 24.03 -1.84 4.53
C PHE A 340 24.29 -0.43 5.05
N ASN A 341 24.60 -0.27 6.33
CA ASN A 341 24.97 1.02 6.89
C ASN A 341 26.26 1.55 6.26
N ALA A 342 27.29 0.73 6.05
CA ALA A 342 28.52 1.13 5.38
C ALA A 342 28.28 1.56 3.91
N ILE A 343 27.39 0.87 3.18
CA ILE A 343 26.97 1.27 1.83
C ILE A 343 26.22 2.60 1.88
N HIS A 344 25.28 2.78 2.82
CA HIS A 344 24.55 4.02 3.01
C HIS A 344 25.48 5.20 3.26
N ASP A 345 26.46 5.07 4.17
CA ASP A 345 27.43 6.13 4.47
C ASP A 345 28.26 6.51 3.24
N LYS A 346 28.69 5.52 2.45
CA LYS A 346 29.39 5.74 1.20
C LYS A 346 28.51 6.46 0.16
N MET A 347 27.23 6.09 0.07
CA MET A 347 26.29 6.75 -0.86
C MET A 347 26.00 8.18 -0.40
N LYS A 348 25.72 8.40 0.87
CA LYS A 348 25.41 9.71 1.46
C LYS A 348 26.48 10.75 1.17
N ALA A 349 27.76 10.36 1.18
CA ALA A 349 28.87 11.25 0.86
C ALA A 349 28.88 11.71 -0.63
N ASN A 350 28.06 11.13 -1.50
CA ASN A 350 28.00 11.42 -2.94
C ASN A 350 26.62 11.88 -3.43
N VAL A 351 25.58 11.87 -2.60
CA VAL A 351 24.21 12.19 -2.99
C VAL A 351 24.10 13.61 -3.56
N ASP A 352 24.76 14.60 -2.94
CA ASP A 352 24.78 16.01 -3.36
C ASP A 352 25.27 16.22 -4.80
N ARG A 353 26.03 15.28 -5.34
CA ARG A 353 26.56 15.35 -6.71
C ARG A 353 25.53 14.98 -7.77
N LEU A 354 24.47 14.27 -7.36
CA LEU A 354 23.46 13.71 -8.26
C LEU A 354 22.06 14.30 -8.02
N PHE A 355 21.78 14.76 -6.80
CA PHE A 355 20.44 15.20 -6.41
C PHE A 355 20.52 16.56 -5.70
N SER A 356 19.80 17.53 -6.19
CA SER A 356 19.65 18.86 -5.57
C SER A 356 18.67 18.85 -4.37
N LEU A 357 17.74 17.89 -4.35
CA LEU A 357 16.76 17.72 -3.27
C LEU A 357 17.10 16.48 -2.47
N GLN A 358 17.16 16.62 -1.14
CA GLN A 358 17.45 15.51 -0.22
C GLN A 358 16.37 15.36 0.85
N PRO A 359 16.09 14.12 1.31
CA PRO A 359 15.20 13.88 2.44
C PRO A 359 15.72 14.55 3.70
N LYS A 360 14.83 15.16 4.49
CA LYS A 360 15.14 15.74 5.81
C LYS A 360 15.07 14.70 6.93
N THR A 361 14.30 13.63 6.70
CA THR A 361 14.09 12.54 7.67
C THR A 361 15.33 11.65 7.75
N ALA A 362 15.70 11.23 8.94
CA ALA A 362 16.79 10.28 9.16
C ALA A 362 16.45 8.91 8.54
N PHE A 363 17.48 8.29 7.97
CA PHE A 363 17.40 6.93 7.41
C PHE A 363 17.91 5.92 8.44
N GLU A 364 17.24 4.77 8.54
CA GLU A 364 17.63 3.65 9.39
C GLU A 364 17.54 2.33 8.62
N VAL A 365 18.52 1.45 8.82
CA VAL A 365 18.48 0.05 8.40
C VAL A 365 18.21 -0.83 9.61
N ARG A 366 17.12 -1.57 9.60
CA ARG A 366 16.75 -2.50 10.66
C ARG A 366 16.28 -3.84 10.11
N ARG A 367 16.19 -4.85 10.98
CA ARG A 367 15.63 -6.13 10.60
C ARG A 367 14.14 -5.98 10.28
N THR A 368 13.67 -6.74 9.31
CA THR A 368 12.23 -6.96 9.13
C THR A 368 11.69 -7.83 10.27
N GLU A 369 10.42 -7.67 10.55
CA GLU A 369 9.69 -8.50 11.50
C GLU A 369 9.63 -9.96 11.02
N ALA A 370 9.64 -10.89 11.97
CA ALA A 370 9.59 -12.32 11.70
C ALA A 370 8.16 -12.78 11.39
#